data_acd28cf2518918869a2674bf69069bd5
#
_entry.id   acd28cf2518918869a2674bf69069bd5
#
_cell.length_a   1.000
_cell.length_b   1.000
_cell.length_c   1.000
_cell.angle_alpha   90.00
_cell.angle_beta   90.00
_cell.angle_gamma   90.00
#
_symmetry.space_group_name_H-M   'P 1'
#
loop_
_entity.id
_entity.type
_entity.pdbx_description
1 polymer ?
#
loop_
_entity_poly.entity_id
_entity_poly.type
_entity_poly.pdbx_seq_one_letter_code
_entity_poly.pdbx_strand_id
1 'polypeptide(L)'
;GYSWELPRLASGMSAGLPRVYDIALETISHGDGRLDPDSLARFIIAYQTVTTLTLGELWAIPIMLRLALIENLRRVGARIAHDRVDRNLADSWADQMIDTAETDPKSLILEIADMARSNPPTSSSFVAELARRLQGKSPALALPLTWIEQRLSESGLTIEQQVQAENQHQAADQVSIANSIGSLRFLAFMDWRKFVESMSVAEGILREDPAGAYAEMDFASRDHYRHALERMARRCALGEAQLASLAIALARAARQDGNER
;
A
#
# COMPACT_ATOMS: atom_id res chain seq x y z
N GLY A 1 -20.68 -13.44 2.23
CA GLY A 1 -19.72 -12.59 1.81
C GLY A 1 -19.99 -11.18 1.36
N TYR A 2 -19.58 -10.22 2.14
CA TYR A 2 -19.69 -8.77 1.86
C TYR A 2 -19.00 -8.30 0.55
N SER A 3 -17.97 -9.02 0.07
CA SER A 3 -17.17 -8.55 -1.07
C SER A 3 -17.90 -8.56 -2.42
N TRP A 4 -18.98 -9.31 -2.56
CA TRP A 4 -19.76 -9.39 -3.81
C TRP A 4 -20.76 -8.24 -3.97
N GLU A 5 -21.09 -7.55 -2.87
CA GLU A 5 -22.09 -6.48 -2.82
C GLU A 5 -21.49 -5.07 -2.90
N LEU A 6 -20.15 -4.95 -2.82
CA LEU A 6 -19.48 -3.65 -2.86
C LEU A 6 -19.37 -3.13 -4.31
N PRO A 7 -19.55 -1.82 -4.51
CA PRO A 7 -19.32 -1.18 -5.80
C PRO A 7 -17.92 -1.46 -6.33
N ARG A 8 -17.84 -1.82 -7.62
CA ARG A 8 -16.59 -2.20 -8.29
C ARG A 8 -16.18 -1.17 -9.32
N LEU A 9 -14.89 -1.07 -9.54
CA LEU A 9 -14.33 -0.23 -10.60
C LEU A 9 -14.64 -0.85 -11.96
N ALA A 10 -15.15 -0.01 -12.88
CA ALA A 10 -15.51 -0.43 -14.23
C ALA A 10 -14.30 -0.47 -15.18
N SER A 11 -13.23 0.28 -14.88
CA SER A 11 -12.04 0.45 -15.73
C SER A 11 -10.78 0.71 -14.91
N GLY A 12 -9.61 0.73 -15.56
CA GLY A 12 -8.31 0.92 -14.92
C GLY A 12 -7.64 -0.38 -14.50
N MET A 13 -6.47 -0.27 -13.86
CA MET A 13 -5.68 -1.43 -13.42
C MET A 13 -6.38 -2.27 -12.34
N SER A 14 -7.25 -1.65 -11.56
CA SER A 14 -8.05 -2.29 -10.52
C SER A 14 -9.47 -2.64 -10.97
N ALA A 15 -9.74 -2.72 -12.29
CA ALA A 15 -11.05 -3.07 -12.83
C ALA A 15 -11.57 -4.41 -12.26
N GLY A 16 -12.84 -4.43 -11.86
CA GLY A 16 -13.47 -5.59 -11.23
C GLY A 16 -13.22 -5.75 -9.72
N LEU A 17 -12.30 -4.98 -9.14
CA LEU A 17 -12.09 -4.93 -7.69
C LEU A 17 -13.04 -3.92 -7.03
N PRO A 18 -13.38 -4.12 -5.73
CA PRO A 18 -14.12 -3.11 -4.98
C PRO A 18 -13.37 -1.77 -5.00
N ARG A 19 -14.07 -0.66 -5.29
CA ARG A 19 -13.42 0.67 -5.33
C ARG A 19 -12.81 1.07 -3.98
N VAL A 20 -13.37 0.61 -2.87
CA VAL A 20 -12.81 0.84 -1.54
C VAL A 20 -11.47 0.11 -1.33
N TYR A 21 -11.20 -0.96 -2.08
CA TYR A 21 -9.89 -1.61 -2.06
C TYR A 21 -8.84 -0.78 -2.80
N ASP A 22 -9.21 -0.18 -3.93
CA ASP A 22 -8.34 0.74 -4.66
C ASP A 22 -7.98 1.97 -3.81
N ILE A 23 -8.97 2.55 -3.13
CA ILE A 23 -8.77 3.60 -2.13
C ILE A 23 -7.74 3.17 -1.07
N ALA A 24 -7.86 1.94 -0.57
CA ALA A 24 -6.92 1.42 0.43
C ALA A 24 -5.50 1.25 -0.14
N LEU A 25 -5.37 0.73 -1.36
CA LEU A 25 -4.07 0.58 -2.04
C LEU A 25 -3.37 1.93 -2.22
N GLU A 26 -4.10 2.96 -2.70
CA GLU A 26 -3.58 4.31 -2.87
C GLU A 26 -3.14 4.92 -1.53
N THR A 27 -3.98 4.78 -0.50
CA THR A 27 -3.66 5.28 0.85
C THR A 27 -2.36 4.66 1.38
N ILE A 28 -2.18 3.35 1.23
CA ILE A 28 -0.98 2.64 1.71
C ILE A 28 0.25 2.94 0.84
N SER A 29 0.07 3.06 -0.48
CA SER A 29 1.16 3.38 -1.41
C SER A 29 1.73 4.78 -1.16
N HIS A 30 0.87 5.79 -0.99
CA HIS A 30 1.30 7.17 -0.73
C HIS A 30 1.97 7.35 0.64
N GLY A 31 1.66 6.50 1.60
CA GLY A 31 2.22 6.55 2.95
C GLY A 31 3.38 5.60 3.20
N ASP A 32 3.92 4.90 2.19
CA ASP A 32 4.91 3.83 2.37
C ASP A 32 4.53 2.84 3.49
N GLY A 33 3.27 2.42 3.49
CA GLY A 33 2.72 1.55 4.52
C GLY A 33 2.37 2.23 5.84
N ARG A 34 2.62 3.53 6.00
CA ARG A 34 2.23 4.29 7.19
C ARG A 34 0.79 4.77 7.09
N LEU A 35 0.04 4.51 8.12
CA LEU A 35 -1.34 4.94 8.26
C LEU A 35 -1.52 5.72 9.57
N ASP A 36 -2.17 6.89 9.49
CA ASP A 36 -2.63 7.64 10.64
C ASP A 36 -4.11 8.06 10.46
N PRO A 37 -4.86 8.28 11.56
CA PRO A 37 -6.30 8.56 11.51
C PRO A 37 -6.65 9.80 10.72
N ASP A 38 -5.87 10.87 10.88
CA ASP A 38 -6.17 12.18 10.30
C ASP A 38 -5.96 12.16 8.79
N SER A 39 -4.89 11.51 8.32
CA SER A 39 -4.61 11.34 6.90
C SER A 39 -5.67 10.45 6.24
N LEU A 40 -6.09 9.36 6.89
CA LEU A 40 -7.16 8.51 6.41
C LEU A 40 -8.48 9.28 6.30
N ALA A 41 -8.85 10.04 7.35
CA ALA A 41 -10.07 10.83 7.35
C ALA A 41 -10.07 11.88 6.23
N ARG A 42 -8.97 12.64 6.08
CA ARG A 42 -8.83 13.63 5.00
C ARG A 42 -8.94 13.00 3.62
N PHE A 43 -8.32 11.84 3.42
CA PHE A 43 -8.38 11.13 2.15
C PHE A 43 -9.82 10.70 1.81
N ILE A 44 -10.53 10.10 2.77
CA ILE A 44 -11.93 9.67 2.58
C ILE A 44 -12.85 10.88 2.35
N ILE A 45 -12.69 11.97 3.10
CA ILE A 45 -13.46 13.20 2.89
C ILE A 45 -13.21 13.75 1.48
N ALA A 46 -11.96 13.86 1.06
CA ALA A 46 -11.60 14.32 -0.28
C ALA A 46 -12.19 13.43 -1.37
N TYR A 47 -12.12 12.11 -1.21
CA TYR A 47 -12.73 11.17 -2.16
C TYR A 47 -14.25 11.38 -2.25
N GLN A 48 -14.92 11.58 -1.13
CA GLN A 48 -16.37 11.76 -1.07
C GLN A 48 -16.86 13.09 -1.64
N THR A 49 -15.98 14.05 -1.94
CA THR A 49 -16.37 15.26 -2.72
C THR A 49 -16.76 14.92 -4.17
N VAL A 50 -16.27 13.79 -4.69
CA VAL A 50 -16.57 13.32 -6.05
C VAL A 50 -17.67 12.26 -6.04
N THR A 51 -17.56 11.27 -5.15
CA THR A 51 -18.53 10.18 -5.05
C THR A 51 -18.64 9.70 -3.61
N THR A 52 -19.85 9.75 -3.06
CA THR A 52 -20.11 9.28 -1.69
C THR A 52 -19.89 7.77 -1.56
N LEU A 53 -19.33 7.37 -0.43
CA LEU A 53 -19.20 5.97 -0.03
C LEU A 53 -20.46 5.50 0.65
N THR A 54 -20.90 4.29 0.34
CA THR A 54 -22.02 3.62 1.02
C THR A 54 -21.62 3.18 2.43
N LEU A 55 -22.60 2.90 3.29
CA LEU A 55 -22.34 2.37 4.63
C LEU A 55 -21.53 1.08 4.58
N GLY A 56 -21.86 0.17 3.65
CA GLY A 56 -21.13 -1.09 3.45
C GLY A 56 -19.66 -0.88 3.06
N GLU A 57 -19.37 0.16 2.24
CA GLU A 57 -17.99 0.51 1.87
C GLU A 57 -17.22 1.09 3.05
N LEU A 58 -17.82 1.97 3.84
CA LEU A 58 -17.19 2.52 5.04
C LEU A 58 -16.83 1.42 6.04
N TRP A 59 -17.71 0.44 6.26
CA TRP A 59 -17.42 -0.73 7.09
C TRP A 59 -16.39 -1.69 6.47
N ALA A 60 -16.20 -1.66 5.16
CA ALA A 60 -15.18 -2.47 4.50
C ALA A 60 -13.77 -1.86 4.58
N ILE A 61 -13.63 -0.54 4.83
CA ILE A 61 -12.32 0.16 4.90
C ILE A 61 -11.30 -0.59 5.78
N PRO A 62 -11.59 -0.97 7.03
CA PRO A 62 -10.60 -1.62 7.89
C PRO A 62 -10.09 -2.95 7.33
N ILE A 63 -10.94 -3.69 6.63
CA ILE A 63 -10.56 -4.96 6.00
C ILE A 63 -9.70 -4.69 4.77
N MET A 64 -10.09 -3.73 3.94
CA MET A 64 -9.37 -3.37 2.71
C MET A 64 -8.00 -2.78 3.02
N LEU A 65 -7.87 -1.95 4.06
CA LEU A 65 -6.57 -1.45 4.53
C LEU A 65 -5.65 -2.57 5.01
N ARG A 66 -6.18 -3.57 5.74
CA ARG A 66 -5.38 -4.74 6.13
C ARG A 66 -4.90 -5.52 4.93
N LEU A 67 -5.76 -5.74 3.94
CA LEU A 67 -5.38 -6.43 2.70
C LEU A 67 -4.33 -5.64 1.92
N ALA A 68 -4.47 -4.32 1.81
CA ALA A 68 -3.51 -3.45 1.16
C ALA A 68 -2.13 -3.46 1.86
N LEU A 69 -2.11 -3.46 3.20
CA LEU A 69 -0.88 -3.58 3.99
C LEU A 69 -0.20 -4.94 3.81
N ILE A 70 -0.99 -6.03 3.78
CA ILE A 70 -0.46 -7.38 3.50
C ILE A 70 0.12 -7.45 2.09
N GLU A 71 -0.55 -6.85 1.11
CA GLU A 71 -0.05 -6.79 -0.27
C GLU A 71 1.24 -5.95 -0.36
N ASN A 72 1.33 -4.83 0.38
CA ASN A 72 2.56 -4.06 0.47
C ASN A 72 3.71 -4.89 1.06
N LEU A 73 3.48 -5.60 2.16
CA LEU A 73 4.47 -6.51 2.77
C LEU A 73 4.88 -7.63 1.81
N ARG A 74 3.93 -8.20 1.05
CA ARG A 74 4.21 -9.21 0.03
C ARG A 74 5.14 -8.66 -1.07
N ARG A 75 4.86 -7.44 -1.57
CA ARG A 75 5.68 -6.79 -2.61
C ARG A 75 7.09 -6.54 -2.11
N VAL A 76 7.24 -5.96 -0.92
CA VAL A 76 8.56 -5.68 -0.32
C VAL A 76 9.30 -6.98 -0.05
N GLY A 77 8.63 -7.99 0.51
CA GLY A 77 9.23 -9.31 0.74
C GLY A 77 9.70 -10.00 -0.53
N ALA A 78 8.93 -9.91 -1.62
CA ALA A 78 9.32 -10.46 -2.91
C ALA A 78 10.58 -9.76 -3.48
N ARG A 79 10.68 -8.42 -3.34
CA ARG A 79 11.86 -7.66 -3.75
C ARG A 79 13.10 -8.08 -2.94
N ILE A 80 12.99 -8.11 -1.61
CA ILE A 80 14.09 -8.55 -0.72
C ILE A 80 14.55 -9.97 -1.07
N ALA A 81 13.61 -10.87 -1.38
CA ALA A 81 13.96 -12.24 -1.78
C ALA A 81 14.71 -12.27 -3.10
N HIS A 82 14.33 -11.44 -4.08
CA HIS A 82 15.03 -11.31 -5.35
C HIS A 82 16.43 -10.75 -5.15
N ASP A 83 16.58 -9.65 -4.42
CA ASP A 83 17.87 -9.03 -4.11
C ASP A 83 18.79 -9.99 -3.35
N ARG A 84 18.24 -10.87 -2.54
CA ARG A 84 19.03 -11.91 -1.86
C ARG A 84 19.60 -12.94 -2.84
N VAL A 85 18.84 -13.31 -3.86
CA VAL A 85 19.34 -14.22 -4.92
C VAL A 85 20.52 -13.58 -5.65
N ASP A 86 20.40 -12.29 -6.00
CA ASP A 86 21.44 -11.54 -6.69
C ASP A 86 22.70 -11.41 -5.81
N ARG A 87 22.55 -11.10 -4.53
CA ARG A 87 23.68 -11.06 -3.57
C ARG A 87 24.36 -12.42 -3.43
N ASN A 88 23.61 -13.51 -3.31
CA ASN A 88 24.19 -14.85 -3.23
C ASN A 88 24.98 -15.20 -4.50
N LEU A 89 24.51 -14.79 -5.66
CA LEU A 89 25.24 -14.97 -6.93
C LEU A 89 26.54 -14.15 -6.93
N ALA A 90 26.49 -12.90 -6.48
CA ALA A 90 27.68 -12.05 -6.33
C ALA A 90 28.71 -12.64 -5.36
N ASP A 91 28.23 -13.17 -4.22
CA ASP A 91 29.07 -13.86 -3.23
C ASP A 91 29.79 -15.06 -3.86
N SER A 92 29.08 -15.90 -4.62
CA SER A 92 29.64 -17.06 -5.29
C SER A 92 30.77 -16.67 -6.29
N TRP A 93 30.52 -15.63 -7.10
CA TRP A 93 31.54 -15.12 -8.03
C TRP A 93 32.72 -14.49 -7.29
N ALA A 94 32.44 -13.74 -6.21
CA ALA A 94 33.52 -13.13 -5.41
C ALA A 94 34.40 -14.18 -4.75
N ASP A 95 33.84 -15.26 -4.21
CA ASP A 95 34.61 -16.34 -3.58
C ASP A 95 35.53 -17.03 -4.59
N GLN A 96 35.01 -17.35 -5.78
CA GLN A 96 35.84 -17.95 -6.88
C GLN A 96 36.98 -17.02 -7.28
N MET A 97 36.69 -15.73 -7.48
CA MET A 97 37.72 -14.76 -7.91
C MET A 97 38.76 -14.50 -6.82
N ILE A 98 38.38 -14.49 -5.54
CA ILE A 98 39.31 -14.34 -4.41
C ILE A 98 40.26 -15.55 -4.36
N ASP A 99 39.71 -16.77 -4.40
CA ASP A 99 40.48 -18.01 -4.38
C ASP A 99 41.47 -18.09 -5.58
N THR A 100 40.98 -17.76 -6.76
CA THR A 100 41.82 -17.69 -7.99
C THR A 100 42.90 -16.61 -7.88
N ALA A 101 42.59 -15.44 -7.33
CA ALA A 101 43.57 -14.37 -7.14
C ALA A 101 44.67 -14.74 -6.15
N GLU A 102 44.40 -15.60 -5.17
CA GLU A 102 45.38 -16.10 -4.20
C GLU A 102 46.23 -17.25 -4.74
N THR A 103 45.64 -18.14 -5.56
CA THR A 103 46.30 -19.36 -6.06
C THR A 103 47.00 -19.14 -7.40
N ASP A 104 46.30 -18.58 -8.37
CA ASP A 104 46.83 -18.26 -9.72
C ASP A 104 46.20 -16.97 -10.28
N PRO A 105 46.77 -15.79 -9.95
CA PRO A 105 46.22 -14.50 -10.38
C PRO A 105 46.08 -14.34 -11.91
N LYS A 106 46.84 -15.11 -12.72
CA LYS A 106 46.76 -15.04 -14.18
C LYS A 106 45.50 -15.70 -14.72
N SER A 107 44.98 -16.71 -14.05
CA SER A 107 43.75 -17.39 -14.42
C SER A 107 42.49 -16.58 -14.10
N LEU A 108 42.60 -15.45 -13.39
CA LEU A 108 41.46 -14.58 -13.06
C LEU A 108 40.70 -14.07 -14.31
N ILE A 109 41.42 -13.93 -15.43
CA ILE A 109 40.79 -13.54 -16.71
C ILE A 109 39.82 -14.60 -17.23
N LEU A 110 40.02 -15.86 -16.89
CA LEU A 110 39.12 -16.95 -17.27
C LEU A 110 37.87 -16.89 -16.44
N GLU A 111 37.97 -16.61 -15.13
CA GLU A 111 36.83 -16.41 -14.23
C GLU A 111 35.96 -15.23 -14.66
N ILE A 112 36.59 -14.10 -15.08
CA ILE A 112 35.86 -12.95 -15.62
C ILE A 112 35.14 -13.33 -16.92
N ALA A 113 35.78 -14.11 -17.80
CA ALA A 113 35.19 -14.56 -19.04
C ALA A 113 33.99 -15.50 -18.79
N ASP A 114 34.09 -16.37 -17.76
CA ASP A 114 32.99 -17.25 -17.36
C ASP A 114 31.82 -16.46 -16.73
N MET A 115 32.11 -15.51 -15.87
CA MET A 115 31.11 -14.59 -15.36
C MET A 115 30.44 -13.81 -16.50
N ALA A 116 31.21 -13.27 -17.43
CA ALA A 116 30.68 -12.54 -18.58
C ALA A 116 29.74 -13.40 -19.44
N ARG A 117 30.10 -14.68 -19.67
CA ARG A 117 29.25 -15.65 -20.40
C ARG A 117 27.96 -16.00 -19.68
N SER A 118 27.99 -16.03 -18.35
CA SER A 118 26.79 -16.27 -17.53
C SER A 118 25.80 -15.10 -17.56
N ASN A 119 26.20 -13.94 -18.09
CA ASN A 119 25.42 -12.72 -18.19
C ASN A 119 24.79 -12.33 -16.84
N PRO A 120 25.58 -12.06 -15.79
CA PRO A 120 25.06 -11.76 -14.46
C PRO A 120 24.22 -10.48 -14.47
N PRO A 121 23.30 -10.32 -13.50
CA PRO A 121 22.50 -9.10 -13.39
C PRO A 121 23.41 -7.90 -13.09
N THR A 122 22.98 -6.72 -13.56
CA THR A 122 23.57 -5.43 -13.19
C THR A 122 22.73 -4.70 -12.15
N SER A 123 21.96 -5.45 -11.34
CA SER A 123 21.18 -4.91 -10.23
C SER A 123 22.08 -4.29 -9.15
N SER A 124 21.52 -3.32 -8.41
CA SER A 124 22.25 -2.67 -7.32
C SER A 124 22.70 -3.68 -6.26
N SER A 125 21.89 -4.69 -5.96
CA SER A 125 22.17 -5.75 -4.98
C SER A 125 23.35 -6.63 -5.40
N PHE A 126 23.45 -7.01 -6.69
CA PHE A 126 24.58 -7.79 -7.21
C PHE A 126 25.87 -6.96 -7.23
N VAL A 127 25.81 -5.76 -7.81
CA VAL A 127 26.99 -4.89 -7.98
C VAL A 127 27.56 -4.46 -6.64
N ALA A 128 26.70 -4.03 -5.70
CA ALA A 128 27.14 -3.59 -4.39
C ALA A 128 27.82 -4.73 -3.60
N GLU A 129 27.26 -5.93 -3.65
CA GLU A 129 27.82 -7.09 -2.95
C GLU A 129 29.15 -7.52 -3.58
N LEU A 130 29.22 -7.62 -4.92
CA LEU A 130 30.46 -7.96 -5.61
C LEU A 130 31.58 -6.93 -5.30
N ALA A 131 31.26 -5.64 -5.39
CA ALA A 131 32.20 -4.58 -5.07
C ALA A 131 32.68 -4.65 -3.61
N ARG A 132 31.75 -4.81 -2.67
CA ARG A 132 32.04 -4.95 -1.22
C ARG A 132 33.02 -6.11 -0.94
N ARG A 133 32.86 -7.22 -1.64
CA ARG A 133 33.67 -8.43 -1.46
C ARG A 133 35.06 -8.31 -2.07
N LEU A 134 35.19 -7.66 -3.24
CA LEU A 134 36.42 -7.59 -3.99
C LEU A 134 37.32 -6.39 -3.66
N GLN A 135 36.72 -5.25 -3.27
CA GLN A 135 37.47 -4.03 -2.96
C GLN A 135 38.46 -4.24 -1.81
N GLY A 136 39.71 -3.81 -2.01
CA GLY A 136 40.77 -3.82 -0.99
C GLY A 136 41.35 -5.19 -0.62
N LYS A 137 40.94 -6.28 -1.29
CA LYS A 137 41.46 -7.64 -1.00
C LYS A 137 42.80 -7.94 -1.69
N SER A 138 42.89 -7.71 -3.00
CA SER A 138 44.11 -7.94 -3.80
C SER A 138 44.14 -6.97 -4.98
N PRO A 139 45.36 -6.50 -5.42
CA PRO A 139 45.48 -5.69 -6.64
C PRO A 139 44.95 -6.39 -7.90
N ALA A 140 45.05 -7.73 -7.97
CA ALA A 140 44.54 -8.50 -9.11
C ALA A 140 43.00 -8.37 -9.26
N LEU A 141 42.27 -8.19 -8.16
CA LEU A 141 40.82 -8.06 -8.16
C LEU A 141 40.32 -6.70 -8.67
N ALA A 142 41.24 -5.78 -9.06
CA ALA A 142 40.85 -4.59 -9.81
C ALA A 142 40.34 -4.95 -11.23
N LEU A 143 40.75 -6.07 -11.82
CA LEU A 143 40.27 -6.50 -13.14
C LEU A 143 38.77 -6.78 -13.21
N PRO A 144 38.19 -7.63 -12.36
CA PRO A 144 36.73 -7.84 -12.36
C PRO A 144 35.95 -6.57 -12.00
N LEU A 145 36.45 -5.69 -11.13
CA LEU A 145 35.83 -4.39 -10.84
C LEU A 145 35.82 -3.50 -12.08
N THR A 146 36.91 -3.41 -12.82
CA THR A 146 36.99 -2.65 -14.08
C THR A 146 35.99 -3.21 -15.11
N TRP A 147 35.87 -4.53 -15.19
CA TRP A 147 34.93 -5.16 -16.11
C TRP A 147 33.48 -4.79 -15.77
N ILE A 148 33.08 -4.81 -14.48
CA ILE A 148 31.71 -4.42 -14.07
C ILE A 148 31.49 -2.92 -14.30
N GLU A 149 32.48 -2.06 -14.04
CA GLU A 149 32.42 -0.62 -14.33
C GLU A 149 32.19 -0.35 -15.82
N GLN A 150 32.90 -1.06 -16.69
CA GLN A 150 32.70 -0.93 -18.13
C GLN A 150 31.27 -1.33 -18.52
N ARG A 151 30.78 -2.42 -18.00
CA ARG A 151 29.41 -2.89 -18.26
C ARG A 151 28.34 -1.92 -17.75
N LEU A 152 28.53 -1.31 -16.58
CA LEU A 152 27.65 -0.29 -16.04
C LEU A 152 27.71 0.99 -16.88
N SER A 153 28.86 1.36 -17.39
CA SER A 153 29.03 2.58 -18.20
C SER A 153 28.21 2.56 -19.48
N GLU A 154 27.91 1.39 -20.05
CA GLU A 154 26.99 1.23 -21.19
C GLU A 154 25.57 1.74 -20.87
N SER A 155 25.18 1.72 -19.57
CA SER A 155 23.90 2.25 -19.05
C SER A 155 24.05 3.60 -18.36
N GLY A 156 25.24 4.22 -18.42
CA GLY A 156 25.52 5.50 -17.77
C GLY A 156 25.58 5.44 -16.24
N LEU A 157 25.83 4.27 -15.66
CA LEU A 157 25.89 4.01 -14.23
C LEU A 157 27.33 3.78 -13.75
N THR A 158 27.57 3.97 -12.45
CA THR A 158 28.84 3.66 -11.77
C THR A 158 28.61 2.68 -10.62
N ILE A 159 29.70 2.04 -10.14
CA ILE A 159 29.63 1.16 -8.96
C ILE A 159 29.15 1.95 -7.73
N GLU A 160 29.65 3.17 -7.53
CA GLU A 160 29.27 4.02 -6.39
C GLU A 160 27.79 4.35 -6.42
N GLN A 161 27.22 4.66 -7.60
CA GLN A 161 25.78 4.90 -7.75
C GLN A 161 24.96 3.66 -7.41
N GLN A 162 25.40 2.48 -7.83
CA GLN A 162 24.73 1.22 -7.50
C GLN A 162 24.79 0.90 -6.01
N VAL A 163 25.95 1.10 -5.36
CA VAL A 163 26.09 0.93 -3.90
C VAL A 163 25.17 1.90 -3.15
N GLN A 164 25.10 3.16 -3.59
CA GLN A 164 24.21 4.14 -2.98
C GLN A 164 22.74 3.76 -3.18
N ALA A 165 22.36 3.34 -4.37
CA ALA A 165 21.00 2.88 -4.68
C ALA A 165 20.60 1.68 -3.81
N GLU A 166 21.50 0.69 -3.64
CA GLU A 166 21.25 -0.47 -2.78
C GLU A 166 21.01 -0.07 -1.33
N ASN A 167 21.86 0.81 -0.78
CA ASN A 167 21.68 1.31 0.58
C ASN A 167 20.34 2.05 0.77
N GLN A 168 19.94 2.84 -0.22
CA GLN A 168 18.64 3.54 -0.20
C GLN A 168 17.48 2.55 -0.29
N HIS A 169 17.56 1.54 -1.16
CA HIS A 169 16.52 0.51 -1.30
C HIS A 169 16.36 -0.28 0.00
N GLN A 170 17.45 -0.74 0.60
CA GLN A 170 17.40 -1.47 1.88
C GLN A 170 16.79 -0.63 3.00
N ALA A 171 17.16 0.64 3.10
CA ALA A 171 16.59 1.55 4.10
C ALA A 171 15.08 1.77 3.86
N ALA A 172 14.67 1.99 2.61
CA ALA A 172 13.26 2.16 2.24
C ALA A 172 12.44 0.91 2.55
N ASP A 173 12.96 -0.28 2.26
CA ASP A 173 12.30 -1.56 2.56
C ASP A 173 12.10 -1.76 4.06
N GLN A 174 13.12 -1.45 4.87
CA GLN A 174 13.00 -1.53 6.33
C GLN A 174 11.93 -0.58 6.87
N VAL A 175 11.91 0.67 6.38
CA VAL A 175 10.89 1.66 6.76
C VAL A 175 9.50 1.21 6.35
N SER A 176 9.31 0.73 5.11
CA SER A 176 8.03 0.26 4.60
C SER A 176 7.48 -0.93 5.40
N ILE A 177 8.34 -1.90 5.75
CA ILE A 177 7.97 -3.04 6.61
C ILE A 177 7.56 -2.55 8.01
N ALA A 178 8.38 -1.71 8.64
CA ALA A 178 8.11 -1.20 9.98
C ALA A 178 6.80 -0.41 10.03
N ASN A 179 6.57 0.47 9.03
CA ASN A 179 5.35 1.23 8.88
C ASN A 179 4.13 0.31 8.70
N SER A 180 4.23 -0.69 7.82
CA SER A 180 3.13 -1.63 7.56
C SER A 180 2.74 -2.43 8.80
N ILE A 181 3.72 -2.92 9.56
CA ILE A 181 3.49 -3.64 10.82
C ILE A 181 2.87 -2.71 11.86
N GLY A 182 3.39 -1.48 12.00
CA GLY A 182 2.83 -0.46 12.89
C GLY A 182 1.38 -0.13 12.54
N SER A 183 1.09 0.04 11.26
CA SER A 183 -0.26 0.33 10.76
C SER A 183 -1.23 -0.83 10.97
N LEU A 184 -0.79 -2.09 10.78
CA LEU A 184 -1.62 -3.26 11.09
C LEU A 184 -2.01 -3.31 12.58
N ARG A 185 -1.06 -2.98 13.47
CA ARG A 185 -1.34 -2.88 14.91
C ARG A 185 -2.31 -1.73 15.20
N PHE A 186 -2.07 -0.56 14.63
CA PHE A 186 -2.94 0.61 14.77
C PHE A 186 -4.39 0.30 14.36
N LEU A 187 -4.61 -0.37 13.21
CA LEU A 187 -5.94 -0.78 12.74
C LEU A 187 -6.69 -1.70 13.72
N ALA A 188 -5.98 -2.40 14.61
CA ALA A 188 -6.60 -3.26 15.60
C ALA A 188 -7.18 -2.47 16.79
N PHE A 189 -6.66 -1.28 17.08
CA PHE A 189 -7.06 -0.45 18.24
C PHE A 189 -7.96 0.73 17.88
N MET A 190 -8.11 1.03 16.60
CA MET A 190 -8.93 2.14 16.12
C MET A 190 -10.41 1.92 16.40
N ASP A 191 -11.09 2.96 16.89
CA ASP A 191 -12.55 2.95 17.05
C ASP A 191 -13.25 3.14 15.69
N TRP A 192 -13.48 2.02 15.01
CA TRP A 192 -14.11 2.00 13.70
C TRP A 192 -15.56 2.45 13.70
N ARG A 193 -16.28 2.30 14.82
CA ARG A 193 -17.67 2.77 14.95
C ARG A 193 -17.70 4.28 14.84
N LYS A 194 -16.87 4.94 15.65
CA LYS A 194 -16.76 6.40 15.64
C LYS A 194 -16.27 6.91 14.29
N PHE A 195 -15.30 6.22 13.68
CA PHE A 195 -14.79 6.58 12.36
C PHE A 195 -15.87 6.50 11.28
N VAL A 196 -16.62 5.39 11.19
CA VAL A 196 -17.68 5.21 10.21
C VAL A 196 -18.79 6.25 10.40
N GLU A 197 -19.19 6.54 11.64
CA GLU A 197 -20.16 7.61 11.91
C GLU A 197 -19.66 8.97 11.45
N SER A 198 -18.40 9.31 11.69
CA SER A 198 -17.83 10.61 11.29
C SER A 198 -17.65 10.75 9.77
N MET A 199 -17.50 9.65 9.05
CA MET A 199 -17.29 9.63 7.59
C MET A 199 -18.61 9.44 6.81
N SER A 200 -19.67 8.99 7.44
CA SER A 200 -20.94 8.72 6.76
C SER A 200 -21.70 10.01 6.45
N VAL A 201 -21.88 10.29 5.16
CA VAL A 201 -22.68 11.44 4.69
C VAL A 201 -24.14 11.27 5.12
N ALA A 202 -24.70 10.06 5.03
CA ALA A 202 -26.06 9.76 5.47
C ALA A 202 -26.24 10.01 6.97
N GLU A 203 -25.26 9.66 7.81
CA GLU A 203 -25.28 9.96 9.25
C GLU A 203 -25.34 11.47 9.51
N GLY A 204 -24.50 12.25 8.80
CA GLY A 204 -24.50 13.71 8.92
C GLY A 204 -25.88 14.30 8.63
N ILE A 205 -26.53 13.83 7.56
CA ILE A 205 -27.88 14.27 7.19
C ILE A 205 -28.93 13.84 8.22
N LEU A 206 -28.89 12.60 8.71
CA LEU A 206 -29.85 12.12 9.72
C LEU A 206 -29.76 12.90 11.06
N ARG A 207 -28.56 13.40 11.39
CA ARG A 207 -28.38 14.26 12.58
C ARG A 207 -29.06 15.63 12.46
N GLU A 208 -29.50 16.02 11.26
CA GLU A 208 -30.32 17.21 11.04
C GLU A 208 -31.81 16.98 11.35
N ASP A 209 -32.17 15.87 11.99
CA ASP A 209 -33.54 15.58 12.46
C ASP A 209 -34.12 16.78 13.18
N PRO A 210 -35.27 17.35 12.71
CA PRO A 210 -35.85 18.54 13.30
C PRO A 210 -36.35 18.34 14.74
N ALA A 211 -36.60 17.09 15.16
CA ALA A 211 -36.97 16.76 16.55
C ALA A 211 -35.71 16.59 17.44
N GLY A 212 -34.52 16.46 16.87
CA GLY A 212 -33.29 16.17 17.60
C GLY A 212 -33.18 14.75 18.15
N ALA A 213 -34.24 13.94 17.97
CA ALA A 213 -34.32 12.60 18.53
C ALA A 213 -33.21 11.65 18.02
N TYR A 214 -32.89 11.74 16.75
CA TYR A 214 -31.84 10.89 16.15
C TYR A 214 -30.47 11.13 16.79
N ALA A 215 -30.11 12.38 17.05
CA ALA A 215 -28.81 12.74 17.63
C ALA A 215 -28.64 12.20 19.07
N GLU A 216 -29.72 12.10 19.82
CA GLU A 216 -29.77 11.60 21.21
C GLU A 216 -29.78 10.06 21.30
N MET A 217 -29.99 9.34 20.20
CA MET A 217 -30.01 7.88 20.19
C MET A 217 -28.62 7.32 20.48
N ASP A 218 -28.56 6.12 21.04
CA ASP A 218 -27.36 5.32 21.15
C ASP A 218 -26.87 4.84 19.78
N PHE A 219 -25.63 4.33 19.73
CA PHE A 219 -25.03 3.84 18.49
C PHE A 219 -25.89 2.75 17.83
N ALA A 220 -26.40 1.78 18.60
CA ALA A 220 -27.15 0.65 18.07
C ALA A 220 -28.44 1.09 17.39
N SER A 221 -29.16 2.04 17.99
CA SER A 221 -30.37 2.63 17.43
C SER A 221 -30.07 3.39 16.14
N ARG A 222 -29.03 4.26 16.10
CA ARG A 222 -28.63 4.96 14.88
C ARG A 222 -28.20 3.98 13.79
N ASP A 223 -27.47 2.94 14.14
CA ASP A 223 -27.04 1.91 13.22
C ASP A 223 -28.21 1.17 12.57
N HIS A 224 -29.27 0.91 13.33
CA HIS A 224 -30.49 0.33 12.80
C HIS A 224 -31.14 1.20 11.71
N TYR A 225 -31.21 2.52 11.90
CA TYR A 225 -31.72 3.46 10.90
C TYR A 225 -30.82 3.52 9.65
N ARG A 226 -29.50 3.55 9.83
CA ARG A 226 -28.57 3.50 8.71
C ARG A 226 -28.73 2.24 7.87
N HIS A 227 -28.87 1.08 8.50
CA HIS A 227 -29.13 -0.18 7.81
C HIS A 227 -30.50 -0.22 7.13
N ALA A 228 -31.50 0.49 7.68
CA ALA A 228 -32.80 0.64 7.01
C ALA A 228 -32.64 1.45 5.70
N LEU A 229 -31.88 2.56 5.72
CA LEU A 229 -31.56 3.33 4.51
C LEU A 229 -30.78 2.49 3.49
N GLU A 230 -29.76 1.75 3.92
CA GLU A 230 -29.00 0.84 3.05
C GLU A 230 -29.93 -0.19 2.36
N ARG A 231 -30.83 -0.84 3.11
CA ARG A 231 -31.79 -1.79 2.54
C ARG A 231 -32.73 -1.14 1.53
N MET A 232 -33.16 0.11 1.78
CA MET A 232 -34.00 0.86 0.83
C MET A 232 -33.21 1.26 -0.41
N ALA A 233 -31.98 1.75 -0.25
CA ALA A 233 -31.10 2.12 -1.36
C ALA A 233 -30.83 0.96 -2.32
N ARG A 234 -30.69 -0.24 -1.80
CA ARG A 234 -30.54 -1.46 -2.63
C ARG A 234 -31.77 -1.82 -3.48
N ARG A 235 -32.92 -1.26 -3.18
CA ARG A 235 -34.22 -1.56 -3.85
C ARG A 235 -34.74 -0.42 -4.73
N CYS A 236 -34.05 0.71 -4.75
CA CYS A 236 -34.44 1.87 -5.56
C CYS A 236 -33.21 2.48 -6.23
N ALA A 237 -33.45 3.45 -7.11
CA ALA A 237 -32.39 4.17 -7.82
C ALA A 237 -31.72 5.28 -7.00
N LEU A 238 -32.13 5.48 -5.76
CA LEU A 238 -31.63 6.56 -4.90
C LEU A 238 -30.52 6.01 -3.98
N GLY A 239 -29.46 6.80 -3.78
CA GLY A 239 -28.41 6.48 -2.82
C GLY A 239 -28.82 6.75 -1.36
N GLU A 240 -28.06 6.21 -0.41
CA GLU A 240 -28.31 6.35 1.03
C GLU A 240 -28.43 7.82 1.49
N ALA A 241 -27.54 8.70 0.97
CA ALA A 241 -27.58 10.13 1.30
C ALA A 241 -28.86 10.82 0.78
N GLN A 242 -29.32 10.46 -0.41
CA GLN A 242 -30.56 11.00 -0.98
C GLN A 242 -31.78 10.53 -0.19
N LEU A 243 -31.81 9.27 0.21
CA LEU A 243 -32.87 8.73 1.06
C LEU A 243 -32.87 9.38 2.45
N ALA A 244 -31.70 9.61 3.04
CA ALA A 244 -31.60 10.36 4.29
C ALA A 244 -32.17 11.79 4.16
N SER A 245 -31.81 12.49 3.07
CA SER A 245 -32.34 13.83 2.78
C SER A 245 -33.87 13.85 2.63
N LEU A 246 -34.43 12.85 1.94
CA LEU A 246 -35.90 12.72 1.83
C LEU A 246 -36.57 12.44 3.18
N ALA A 247 -35.97 11.57 4.00
CA ALA A 247 -36.51 11.28 5.33
C ALA A 247 -36.56 12.55 6.21
N ILE A 248 -35.45 13.33 6.20
CA ILE A 248 -35.41 14.60 6.94
C ILE A 248 -36.40 15.64 6.38
N ALA A 249 -36.53 15.71 5.04
CA ALA A 249 -37.55 16.61 4.44
C ALA A 249 -38.94 16.25 4.85
N LEU A 250 -39.33 14.97 4.87
CA LEU A 250 -40.63 14.50 5.36
C LEU A 250 -40.84 14.80 6.84
N ALA A 251 -39.81 14.60 7.69
CA ALA A 251 -39.86 14.93 9.09
C ALA A 251 -40.08 16.43 9.33
N ARG A 252 -39.42 17.30 8.55
CA ARG A 252 -39.62 18.76 8.60
C ARG A 252 -41.04 19.17 8.19
N ALA A 253 -41.61 18.58 7.13
CA ALA A 253 -42.94 18.82 6.68
C ALA A 253 -43.99 18.39 7.73
N ALA A 254 -43.84 17.17 8.27
CA ALA A 254 -44.75 16.66 9.33
C ALA A 254 -44.76 17.55 10.58
N ARG A 255 -43.60 18.12 10.95
CA ARG A 255 -43.52 19.05 12.10
C ARG A 255 -44.21 20.39 11.80
N GLN A 256 -44.11 20.90 10.58
CA GLN A 256 -44.80 22.12 10.15
C GLN A 256 -46.31 21.95 10.13
N ASP A 257 -46.79 20.76 9.75
CA ASP A 257 -48.24 20.43 9.73
C ASP A 257 -48.80 20.07 11.12
N GLY A 258 -48.02 20.22 12.20
CA GLY A 258 -48.45 19.97 13.56
C GLY A 258 -48.58 18.49 13.93
N ASN A 259 -48.08 17.60 13.12
CA ASN A 259 -48.13 16.16 13.35
C ASN A 259 -46.82 15.69 13.99
N GLU A 260 -46.73 15.69 15.34
CA GLU A 260 -45.57 15.28 16.13
C GLU A 260 -45.35 13.74 16.17
N ARG A 261 -45.61 13.01 15.13
CA ARG A 261 -45.41 11.56 15.09
C ARG A 261 -44.15 11.15 14.32
#